data_92f97cb282f26c304ccfc65e0bceb6d5
#
_entry.id   92f97cb282f26c304ccfc65e0bceb6d5
#
_cell.length_a   1.000
_cell.length_b   1.000
_cell.length_c   1.000
_cell.angle_alpha   90.00
_cell.angle_beta   90.00
_cell.angle_gamma   90.00
#
_symmetry.space_group_name_H-M   'P 1'
#
loop_
_entity.id
_entity.type
_entity.pdbx_description
1 polymer ?
#
loop_
_entity_poly.entity_id
_entity_poly.type
_entity_poly.pdbx_seq_one_letter_code
_entity_poly.pdbx_strand_id
1 'polypeptide(L)'
;MIFGKVLVDYEYFETLDQIFKTHEQAEEFYHLLIDGKWNENMDRGDSFEETFCKMQQIMPQYKEEIATVAQRFNEFVRGEKEGMRTLLTQLKAEGYHLYGLSNWCTKVHETMAQYPIFQLLEGQVISSEEKIIKPDRAIYERICQKYNLKPEECLFADDRIENVEAAQRFGMQAICFEDAEQYERELRKIVINS
;
A
#
# COMPACT_ATOMS: atom_id res chain seq x y z
N MET A 1 1.97 7.90 5.43
CA MET A 1 0.71 7.31 4.88
C MET A 1 1.02 6.09 4.06
N ILE A 2 0.13 5.11 3.98
CA ILE A 2 0.25 3.99 3.05
C ILE A 2 -0.28 4.34 1.66
N PHE A 3 0.01 3.50 0.66
CA PHE A 3 -0.42 3.74 -0.73
C PHE A 3 -1.78 3.11 -1.02
N GLY A 4 -1.87 1.79 -0.98
CA GLY A 4 -3.13 1.08 -1.24
C GLY A 4 -4.18 1.41 -0.20
N LYS A 5 -5.42 1.59 -0.64
CA LYS A 5 -6.60 1.94 0.18
C LYS A 5 -6.59 3.35 0.80
N VAL A 6 -5.44 4.04 0.89
CA VAL A 6 -5.34 5.42 1.42
C VAL A 6 -5.06 6.43 0.32
N LEU A 7 -4.02 6.23 -0.50
CA LEU A 7 -3.71 7.13 -1.62
C LEU A 7 -4.37 6.68 -2.93
N VAL A 8 -4.47 5.37 -3.14
CA VAL A 8 -5.09 4.77 -4.33
C VAL A 8 -6.06 3.67 -3.92
N ASP A 9 -7.14 3.52 -4.69
CA ASP A 9 -8.06 2.40 -4.56
C ASP A 9 -7.45 1.15 -5.17
N TYR A 10 -7.67 0.02 -4.51
CA TYR A 10 -7.11 -1.27 -4.88
C TYR A 10 -8.20 -2.35 -4.83
N GLU A 11 -8.41 -3.04 -5.97
CA GLU A 11 -9.45 -4.05 -6.14
C GLU A 11 -8.93 -5.16 -7.07
N TYR A 12 -9.11 -6.43 -6.68
CA TYR A 12 -8.60 -7.58 -7.42
C TYR A 12 -9.58 -8.11 -8.46
N PHE A 13 -10.84 -8.31 -8.06
CA PHE A 13 -11.79 -9.13 -8.81
C PHE A 13 -12.23 -8.49 -10.12
N GLU A 14 -12.29 -7.17 -10.23
CA GLU A 14 -12.57 -6.53 -11.51
C GLU A 14 -11.56 -6.91 -12.61
N THR A 15 -10.30 -7.15 -12.26
CA THR A 15 -9.28 -7.59 -13.21
C THR A 15 -9.24 -9.10 -13.33
N LEU A 16 -9.34 -9.83 -12.21
CA LEU A 16 -9.28 -11.30 -12.22
C LEU A 16 -10.45 -11.92 -12.99
N ASP A 17 -11.66 -11.40 -12.82
CA ASP A 17 -12.86 -11.88 -13.53
C ASP A 17 -12.82 -11.62 -15.05
N GLN A 18 -11.96 -10.73 -15.52
CA GLN A 18 -11.71 -10.54 -16.95
C GLN A 18 -10.68 -11.53 -17.50
N ILE A 19 -9.84 -12.10 -16.64
CA ILE A 19 -8.73 -12.98 -17.03
C ILE A 19 -9.14 -14.44 -16.91
N PHE A 20 -9.79 -14.80 -15.81
CA PHE A 20 -10.27 -16.17 -15.56
C PHE A 20 -11.65 -16.37 -16.19
N LYS A 21 -11.96 -17.64 -16.55
CA LYS A 21 -13.22 -17.97 -17.24
C LYS A 21 -14.45 -17.91 -16.33
N THR A 22 -14.26 -18.16 -15.03
CA THR A 22 -15.31 -18.10 -14.02
C THR A 22 -14.79 -17.38 -12.78
N HIS A 23 -15.71 -16.80 -12.02
CA HIS A 23 -15.41 -16.15 -10.76
C HIS A 23 -14.75 -17.11 -9.75
N GLU A 24 -15.19 -18.37 -9.69
CA GLU A 24 -14.59 -19.37 -8.80
C GLU A 24 -13.10 -19.62 -9.12
N GLN A 25 -12.72 -19.58 -10.40
CA GLN A 25 -11.30 -19.68 -10.79
C GLN A 25 -10.49 -18.43 -10.38
N ALA A 26 -11.10 -17.26 -10.47
CA ALA A 26 -10.51 -16.01 -10.00
C ALA A 26 -10.32 -16.02 -8.48
N GLU A 27 -11.32 -16.54 -7.73
CA GLU A 27 -11.23 -16.73 -6.27
C GLU A 27 -10.14 -17.74 -5.90
N GLU A 28 -10.05 -18.88 -6.58
CA GLU A 28 -9.00 -19.89 -6.35
C GLU A 28 -7.59 -19.26 -6.48
N PHE A 29 -7.38 -18.47 -7.55
CA PHE A 29 -6.13 -17.76 -7.73
C PHE A 29 -5.91 -16.68 -6.67
N TYR A 30 -6.93 -15.90 -6.33
CA TYR A 30 -6.86 -14.87 -5.29
C TYR A 30 -6.45 -15.47 -3.95
N HIS A 31 -7.05 -16.60 -3.55
CA HIS A 31 -6.69 -17.30 -2.33
C HIS A 31 -5.26 -17.81 -2.37
N LEU A 32 -4.78 -18.33 -3.51
CA LEU A 32 -3.37 -18.66 -3.64
C LEU A 32 -2.49 -17.44 -3.42
N LEU A 33 -2.80 -16.31 -4.07
CA LEU A 33 -1.99 -15.09 -4.00
C LEU A 33 -1.95 -14.49 -2.59
N ILE A 34 -3.09 -14.42 -1.91
CA ILE A 34 -3.24 -13.72 -0.63
C ILE A 34 -3.03 -14.67 0.55
N ASP A 35 -3.83 -15.75 0.65
CA ASP A 35 -3.78 -16.68 1.79
C ASP A 35 -2.52 -17.53 1.77
N GLY A 36 -1.99 -17.83 0.58
CA GLY A 36 -0.68 -18.44 0.38
C GLY A 36 0.50 -17.53 0.70
N LYS A 37 0.24 -16.30 1.09
CA LYS A 37 1.25 -15.27 1.43
C LYS A 37 2.20 -14.89 0.30
N TRP A 38 1.86 -15.20 -0.94
CA TRP A 38 2.71 -14.86 -2.07
C TRP A 38 2.82 -13.34 -2.24
N ASN A 39 1.70 -12.63 -2.04
CA ASN A 39 1.70 -11.17 -2.06
C ASN A 39 2.57 -10.60 -0.91
N GLU A 40 2.40 -11.12 0.32
CA GLU A 40 3.22 -10.70 1.47
C GLU A 40 4.72 -10.96 1.25
N ASN A 41 5.07 -12.09 0.63
CA ASN A 41 6.47 -12.42 0.34
C ASN A 41 7.07 -11.46 -0.71
N MET A 42 6.30 -11.07 -1.74
CA MET A 42 6.72 -10.03 -2.68
C MET A 42 6.87 -8.66 -1.99
N ASP A 43 6.00 -8.34 -1.03
CA ASP A 43 6.13 -7.14 -0.21
C ASP A 43 7.36 -7.18 0.72
N ARG A 44 7.85 -8.38 1.06
CA ARG A 44 9.12 -8.59 1.77
C ARG A 44 10.35 -8.60 0.86
N GLY A 45 10.17 -8.47 -0.45
CA GLY A 45 11.23 -8.34 -1.42
C GLY A 45 11.55 -9.60 -2.22
N ASP A 46 10.69 -10.63 -2.21
CA ASP A 46 10.80 -11.71 -3.18
C ASP A 46 10.60 -11.17 -4.61
N SER A 47 11.32 -11.76 -5.55
CA SER A 47 11.22 -11.38 -6.96
C SER A 47 9.79 -11.58 -7.48
N PHE A 48 9.24 -10.55 -8.07
CA PHE A 48 7.92 -10.60 -8.70
C PHE A 48 7.86 -11.67 -9.78
N GLU A 49 8.84 -11.69 -10.66
CA GLU A 49 8.91 -12.61 -11.80
C GLU A 49 9.06 -14.06 -11.35
N GLU A 50 9.96 -14.33 -10.38
CA GLU A 50 10.15 -15.67 -9.82
C GLU A 50 8.90 -16.17 -9.10
N THR A 51 8.22 -15.27 -8.38
CA THR A 51 6.98 -15.58 -7.67
C THR A 51 5.90 -16.04 -8.65
N PHE A 52 5.65 -15.28 -9.71
CA PHE A 52 4.67 -15.67 -10.73
C PHE A 52 5.07 -16.93 -11.50
N CYS A 53 6.35 -17.15 -11.77
CA CYS A 53 6.83 -18.42 -12.33
C CYS A 53 6.55 -19.62 -11.42
N LYS A 54 6.74 -19.50 -10.12
CA LYS A 54 6.41 -20.55 -9.13
C LYS A 54 4.91 -20.81 -9.06
N MET A 55 4.08 -19.75 -9.08
CA MET A 55 2.62 -19.88 -9.11
C MET A 55 2.14 -20.66 -10.34
N GLN A 56 2.72 -20.42 -11.52
CA GLN A 56 2.44 -21.19 -12.73
C GLN A 56 2.82 -22.66 -12.64
N GLN A 57 3.82 -23.01 -11.83
CA GLN A 57 4.19 -24.42 -11.57
C GLN A 57 3.21 -25.10 -10.61
N ILE A 58 2.68 -24.35 -9.64
CA ILE A 58 1.70 -24.86 -8.65
C ILE A 58 0.32 -25.03 -9.28
N MET A 59 -0.07 -24.10 -10.17
CA MET A 59 -1.37 -24.12 -10.86
C MET A 59 -1.16 -24.18 -12.40
N PRO A 60 -0.63 -25.30 -12.93
CA PRO A 60 -0.30 -25.40 -14.36
C PRO A 60 -1.52 -25.29 -15.29
N GLN A 61 -2.73 -25.58 -14.77
CA GLN A 61 -4.01 -25.41 -15.48
C GLN A 61 -4.34 -23.94 -15.77
N TYR A 62 -3.76 -22.99 -15.02
CA TYR A 62 -3.98 -21.53 -15.18
C TYR A 62 -2.71 -20.79 -15.61
N LYS A 63 -1.79 -21.47 -16.27
CA LYS A 63 -0.48 -20.91 -16.62
C LYS A 63 -0.57 -19.63 -17.44
N GLU A 64 -1.49 -19.58 -18.40
CA GLU A 64 -1.69 -18.42 -19.28
C GLU A 64 -2.39 -17.27 -18.54
N GLU A 65 -3.39 -17.59 -17.75
CA GLU A 65 -4.12 -16.65 -16.90
C GLU A 65 -3.16 -15.99 -15.89
N ILE A 66 -2.32 -16.78 -15.21
CA ILE A 66 -1.32 -16.27 -14.25
C ILE A 66 -0.30 -15.37 -14.95
N ALA A 67 0.15 -15.70 -16.18
CA ALA A 67 1.02 -14.82 -16.96
C ALA A 67 0.31 -13.49 -17.28
N THR A 68 -0.96 -13.55 -17.63
CA THR A 68 -1.78 -12.36 -17.91
C THR A 68 -1.96 -11.50 -16.65
N VAL A 69 -2.21 -12.12 -15.50
CA VAL A 69 -2.26 -11.39 -14.21
C VAL A 69 -0.94 -10.66 -13.94
N ALA A 70 0.20 -11.32 -14.14
CA ALA A 70 1.50 -10.69 -13.94
C ALA A 70 1.70 -9.45 -14.84
N GLN A 71 1.25 -9.50 -16.08
CA GLN A 71 1.32 -8.38 -17.03
C GLN A 71 0.37 -7.24 -16.64
N ARG A 72 -0.81 -7.57 -16.13
CA ARG A 72 -1.88 -6.63 -15.77
C ARG A 72 -1.91 -6.28 -14.27
N PHE A 73 -0.87 -6.62 -13.51
CA PHE A 73 -0.85 -6.52 -12.04
C PHE A 73 -1.17 -5.10 -11.54
N ASN A 74 -0.69 -4.07 -12.24
CA ASN A 74 -0.96 -2.68 -11.87
C ASN A 74 -2.42 -2.26 -12.12
N GLU A 75 -3.19 -3.03 -12.87
CA GLU A 75 -4.62 -2.78 -13.07
C GLU A 75 -5.48 -3.13 -11.84
N PHE A 76 -4.91 -3.76 -10.82
CA PHE A 76 -5.54 -3.86 -9.51
C PHE A 76 -5.71 -2.51 -8.82
N VAL A 77 -4.90 -1.52 -9.20
CA VAL A 77 -5.08 -0.12 -8.78
C VAL A 77 -6.10 0.53 -9.69
N ARG A 78 -7.19 1.06 -9.10
CA ARG A 78 -8.35 1.60 -9.83
C ARG A 78 -8.32 3.09 -10.01
N GLY A 79 -7.54 3.79 -9.24
CA GLY A 79 -7.45 5.25 -9.29
C GLY A 79 -6.94 5.83 -7.99
N GLU A 80 -6.87 7.14 -7.93
CA GLU A 80 -6.61 7.84 -6.70
C GLU A 80 -7.83 7.76 -5.77
N LYS A 81 -7.58 7.61 -4.47
CA LYS A 81 -8.62 7.62 -3.45
C LYS A 81 -9.35 8.97 -3.47
N GLU A 82 -10.67 8.92 -3.56
CA GLU A 82 -11.51 10.11 -3.64
C GLU A 82 -11.21 11.10 -2.50
N GLY A 83 -11.10 12.39 -2.84
CA GLY A 83 -10.81 13.46 -1.89
C GLY A 83 -9.34 13.57 -1.45
N MET A 84 -8.56 12.49 -1.50
CA MET A 84 -7.21 12.47 -0.93
C MET A 84 -6.24 13.42 -1.61
N ARG A 85 -6.25 13.53 -2.95
CA ARG A 85 -5.35 14.49 -3.63
C ARG A 85 -5.64 15.94 -3.22
N THR A 86 -6.90 16.31 -3.11
CA THR A 86 -7.30 17.64 -2.64
C THR A 86 -6.83 17.90 -1.22
N LEU A 87 -7.10 16.97 -0.30
CA LEU A 87 -6.68 17.06 1.09
C LEU A 87 -5.15 17.16 1.24
N LEU A 88 -4.39 16.30 0.55
CA LEU A 88 -2.93 16.34 0.63
C LEU A 88 -2.34 17.64 0.06
N THR A 89 -2.95 18.20 -0.99
CA THR A 89 -2.56 19.49 -1.55
C THR A 89 -2.78 20.62 -0.54
N GLN A 90 -3.91 20.59 0.18
CA GLN A 90 -4.19 21.55 1.26
C GLN A 90 -3.20 21.41 2.41
N LEU A 91 -2.93 20.17 2.87
CA LEU A 91 -1.97 19.93 3.94
C LEU A 91 -0.56 20.44 3.59
N LYS A 92 -0.11 20.23 2.34
CA LYS A 92 1.16 20.82 1.89
C LYS A 92 1.15 22.33 1.92
N ALA A 93 0.07 22.98 1.51
CA ALA A 93 -0.08 24.43 1.56
C ALA A 93 -0.10 24.97 3.01
N GLU A 94 -0.55 24.17 3.96
CA GLU A 94 -0.53 24.45 5.41
C GLU A 94 0.85 24.17 6.04
N GLY A 95 1.83 23.66 5.28
CA GLY A 95 3.19 23.41 5.74
C GLY A 95 3.47 22.02 6.25
N TYR A 96 2.54 21.06 6.06
CA TYR A 96 2.80 19.66 6.40
C TYR A 96 3.73 18.99 5.38
N HIS A 97 4.64 18.16 5.87
CA HIS A 97 5.50 17.30 5.08
C HIS A 97 4.86 15.93 4.87
N LEU A 98 4.83 15.45 3.65
CA LEU A 98 4.12 14.22 3.28
C LEU A 98 5.10 13.12 2.89
N TYR A 99 5.03 11.98 3.57
CA TYR A 99 5.87 10.81 3.33
C TYR A 99 5.04 9.54 3.15
N GLY A 100 5.53 8.65 2.28
CA GLY A 100 4.95 7.33 2.04
C GLY A 100 5.63 6.24 2.87
N LEU A 101 4.83 5.32 3.46
CA LEU A 101 5.32 4.12 4.14
C LEU A 101 4.42 2.95 3.76
N SER A 102 4.80 2.15 2.77
CA SER A 102 3.89 1.16 2.19
C SER A 102 4.48 -0.24 2.13
N ASN A 103 3.64 -1.24 2.46
CA ASN A 103 3.88 -2.62 2.05
C ASN A 103 3.46 -2.73 0.59
N TRP A 104 4.41 -2.98 -0.29
CA TRP A 104 4.17 -3.14 -1.72
C TRP A 104 5.36 -3.82 -2.39
N CYS A 105 5.11 -4.62 -3.40
CA CYS A 105 6.12 -5.25 -4.22
C CYS A 105 6.83 -4.25 -5.17
N THR A 106 7.82 -4.70 -5.90
CA THR A 106 8.63 -3.87 -6.81
C THR A 106 7.82 -3.17 -7.92
N LYS A 107 6.59 -3.62 -8.21
CA LYS A 107 5.69 -2.98 -9.20
C LYS A 107 5.14 -1.62 -8.75
N VAL A 108 5.37 -1.22 -7.51
CA VAL A 108 4.94 0.09 -6.97
C VAL A 108 5.40 1.27 -7.80
N HIS A 109 6.61 1.23 -8.37
CA HIS A 109 7.15 2.34 -9.16
C HIS A 109 6.36 2.58 -10.45
N GLU A 110 5.89 1.51 -11.09
CA GLU A 110 5.02 1.61 -12.26
C GLU A 110 3.67 2.25 -11.88
N THR A 111 3.11 1.90 -10.72
CA THR A 111 1.91 2.52 -10.17
C THR A 111 2.13 4.00 -9.85
N MET A 112 3.23 4.32 -9.14
CA MET A 112 3.54 5.70 -8.76
C MET A 112 3.71 6.62 -9.98
N ALA A 113 4.24 6.11 -11.09
CA ALA A 113 4.39 6.86 -12.33
C ALA A 113 3.05 7.20 -12.99
N GLN A 114 1.98 6.44 -12.72
CA GLN A 114 0.66 6.63 -13.33
C GLN A 114 -0.22 7.64 -12.59
N TYR A 115 -0.03 7.81 -11.27
CA TYR A 115 -0.94 8.60 -10.43
C TYR A 115 -0.26 9.84 -9.84
N PRO A 116 -0.72 11.06 -10.20
CA PRO A 116 -0.13 12.32 -9.74
C PRO A 116 -0.11 12.53 -8.23
N ILE A 117 -0.97 11.86 -7.46
CA ILE A 117 -1.01 11.95 -6.00
C ILE A 117 0.34 11.62 -5.37
N PHE A 118 1.11 10.71 -5.96
CA PHE A 118 2.43 10.34 -5.46
C PHE A 118 3.48 11.44 -5.59
N GLN A 119 3.28 12.41 -6.51
CA GLN A 119 4.17 13.57 -6.67
C GLN A 119 4.03 14.57 -5.51
N LEU A 120 2.99 14.45 -4.68
CA LEU A 120 2.83 15.25 -3.47
C LEU A 120 3.76 14.80 -2.34
N LEU A 121 4.27 13.56 -2.39
CA LEU A 121 5.15 13.00 -1.38
C LEU A 121 6.58 13.55 -1.54
N GLU A 122 7.23 13.89 -0.43
CA GLU A 122 8.63 14.33 -0.38
C GLU A 122 9.60 13.14 -0.34
N GLY A 123 9.08 11.96 -0.04
CA GLY A 123 9.82 10.73 -0.07
C GLY A 123 8.99 9.53 0.41
N GLN A 124 9.57 8.35 0.28
CA GLN A 124 8.90 7.11 0.68
C GLN A 124 9.85 6.04 1.18
N VAL A 125 9.28 5.10 1.93
CA VAL A 125 9.85 3.81 2.30
C VAL A 125 8.92 2.71 1.79
N ILE A 126 9.45 1.83 0.95
CA ILE A 126 8.74 0.70 0.35
C ILE A 126 9.28 -0.60 0.94
N SER A 127 8.39 -1.43 1.42
CA SER A 127 8.75 -2.66 2.15
C SER A 127 9.63 -3.61 1.33
N SER A 128 9.34 -3.80 0.05
CA SER A 128 10.13 -4.70 -0.81
C SER A 128 11.57 -4.23 -1.04
N GLU A 129 11.83 -2.92 -0.98
CA GLU A 129 13.18 -2.35 -1.10
C GLU A 129 13.97 -2.52 0.20
N GLU A 130 13.29 -2.33 1.35
CA GLU A 130 13.90 -2.43 2.68
C GLU A 130 13.90 -3.86 3.22
N LYS A 131 13.13 -4.79 2.61
CA LYS A 131 12.90 -6.18 3.07
C LYS A 131 12.31 -6.28 4.47
N ILE A 132 11.55 -5.28 4.85
CA ILE A 132 10.88 -5.14 6.13
C ILE A 132 9.44 -4.71 5.85
N ILE A 133 8.45 -5.35 6.45
CA ILE A 133 7.03 -5.01 6.27
C ILE A 133 6.40 -4.47 7.55
N LYS A 134 5.38 -3.64 7.43
CA LYS A 134 4.47 -3.36 8.54
C LYS A 134 3.75 -4.66 8.95
N PRO A 135 3.47 -4.90 10.22
CA PRO A 135 3.62 -4.00 11.38
C PRO A 135 4.96 -4.11 12.11
N ASP A 136 6.05 -4.58 11.48
CA ASP A 136 7.36 -4.66 12.13
C ASP A 136 7.83 -3.25 12.54
N ARG A 137 8.28 -3.11 13.81
CA ARG A 137 8.80 -1.85 14.36
C ARG A 137 9.91 -1.24 13.49
N ALA A 138 10.75 -2.08 12.89
CA ALA A 138 11.91 -1.65 12.14
C ALA A 138 11.57 -0.79 10.92
N ILE A 139 10.39 -0.97 10.30
CA ILE A 139 10.00 -0.16 9.13
C ILE A 139 9.62 1.28 9.53
N TYR A 140 9.04 1.47 10.74
CA TYR A 140 8.77 2.80 11.29
C TYR A 140 10.05 3.51 11.71
N GLU A 141 11.00 2.77 12.30
CA GLU A 141 12.36 3.28 12.56
C GLU A 141 13.04 3.72 11.26
N ARG A 142 12.90 2.91 10.21
CA ARG A 142 13.54 3.16 8.92
C ARG A 142 13.08 4.46 8.27
N ILE A 143 11.77 4.76 8.23
CA ILE A 143 11.29 6.03 7.67
C ILE A 143 11.73 7.22 8.50
N CYS A 144 11.71 7.12 9.83
CA CYS A 144 12.18 8.19 10.71
C CYS A 144 13.68 8.47 10.51
N GLN A 145 14.51 7.44 10.42
CA GLN A 145 15.95 7.58 10.15
C GLN A 145 16.21 8.16 8.76
N LYS A 146 15.52 7.67 7.72
CA LYS A 146 15.75 8.08 6.33
C LYS A 146 15.46 9.58 6.10
N TYR A 147 14.46 10.11 6.79
CA TYR A 147 14.00 11.50 6.60
C TYR A 147 14.19 12.36 7.84
N ASN A 148 14.94 11.89 8.84
CA ASN A 148 15.22 12.62 10.08
C ASN A 148 13.95 13.11 10.79
N LEU A 149 12.93 12.22 10.88
CA LEU A 149 11.65 12.50 11.50
C LEU A 149 11.68 12.11 12.98
N LYS A 150 10.96 12.86 13.82
CA LYS A 150 10.70 12.48 15.20
C LYS A 150 9.33 11.80 15.28
N PRO A 151 9.23 10.59 15.83
CA PRO A 151 7.98 9.85 15.90
C PRO A 151 6.81 10.65 16.50
N GLU A 152 7.07 11.40 17.57
CA GLU A 152 6.08 12.21 18.28
C GLU A 152 5.54 13.40 17.46
N GLU A 153 6.24 13.80 16.38
CA GLU A 153 5.81 14.84 15.45
C GLU A 153 5.12 14.26 14.20
N CYS A 154 4.97 12.92 14.13
CA CYS A 154 4.43 12.21 12.97
C CYS A 154 2.99 11.75 13.20
N LEU A 155 2.14 11.94 12.19
CA LEU A 155 0.84 11.32 12.08
C LEU A 155 0.86 10.26 10.97
N PHE A 156 0.58 9.01 11.34
CA PHE A 156 0.50 7.87 10.42
C PHE A 156 -0.96 7.57 10.07
N ALA A 157 -1.25 7.25 8.82
CA ALA A 157 -2.56 6.78 8.37
C ALA A 157 -2.41 5.45 7.62
N ASP A 158 -3.22 4.47 8.01
CA ASP A 158 -3.23 3.12 7.45
C ASP A 158 -4.65 2.54 7.57
N ASP A 159 -5.10 1.74 6.61
CA ASP A 159 -6.41 1.09 6.62
C ASP A 159 -6.45 -0.15 7.54
N ARG A 160 -5.29 -0.65 7.98
CA ARG A 160 -5.15 -1.84 8.83
C ARG A 160 -4.84 -1.46 10.27
N ILE A 161 -5.72 -1.87 11.16
CA ILE A 161 -5.61 -1.53 12.59
C ILE A 161 -4.31 -2.01 13.22
N GLU A 162 -3.78 -3.19 12.82
CA GLU A 162 -2.52 -3.71 13.34
C GLU A 162 -1.32 -2.82 13.01
N ASN A 163 -1.33 -2.15 11.84
CA ASN A 163 -0.30 -1.19 11.44
C ASN A 163 -0.42 0.12 12.24
N VAL A 164 -1.66 0.58 12.45
CA VAL A 164 -1.97 1.76 13.28
C VAL A 164 -1.46 1.56 14.72
N GLU A 165 -1.82 0.44 15.33
CA GLU A 165 -1.38 0.11 16.69
C GLU A 165 0.15 -0.03 16.80
N ALA A 166 0.80 -0.59 15.77
CA ALA A 166 2.26 -0.67 15.74
C ALA A 166 2.92 0.70 15.64
N ALA A 167 2.38 1.61 14.83
CA ALA A 167 2.84 3.00 14.75
C ALA A 167 2.68 3.73 16.09
N GLN A 168 1.54 3.53 16.78
CA GLN A 168 1.30 4.10 18.11
C GLN A 168 2.28 3.55 19.15
N ARG A 169 2.53 2.22 19.17
CA ARG A 169 3.55 1.61 20.04
C ARG A 169 4.96 2.10 19.73
N PHE A 170 5.21 2.52 18.50
CA PHE A 170 6.49 3.11 18.10
C PHE A 170 6.65 4.56 18.61
N GLY A 171 5.56 5.26 18.88
CA GLY A 171 5.54 6.64 19.39
C GLY A 171 4.97 7.67 18.41
N MET A 172 4.42 7.22 17.27
CA MET A 172 3.68 8.09 16.35
C MET A 172 2.24 8.28 16.81
N GLN A 173 1.62 9.38 16.43
CA GLN A 173 0.17 9.43 16.37
C GLN A 173 -0.29 8.63 15.13
N ALA A 174 -1.46 7.96 15.22
CA ALA A 174 -1.92 7.19 14.08
C ALA A 174 -3.44 7.12 14.02
N ILE A 175 -3.97 7.12 12.80
CA ILE A 175 -5.39 7.06 12.47
C ILE A 175 -5.65 5.81 11.60
N CYS A 176 -6.66 5.02 11.98
CA CYS A 176 -7.21 3.99 11.09
C CYS A 176 -8.02 4.70 10.02
N PHE A 177 -7.57 4.59 8.78
CA PHE A 177 -8.14 5.33 7.65
C PHE A 177 -9.40 4.63 7.12
N GLU A 178 -10.44 5.40 6.90
CA GLU A 178 -11.69 4.98 6.24
C GLU A 178 -11.87 5.72 4.91
N ASP A 179 -11.87 7.05 4.97
CA ASP A 179 -11.97 7.95 3.83
C ASP A 179 -11.29 9.31 4.12
N ALA A 180 -11.26 10.17 3.09
CA ALA A 180 -10.60 11.47 3.20
C ALA A 180 -11.28 12.41 4.22
N GLU A 181 -12.61 12.37 4.34
CA GLU A 181 -13.37 13.22 5.27
C GLU A 181 -13.14 12.80 6.71
N GLN A 182 -13.19 11.48 6.98
CA GLN A 182 -12.86 10.92 8.29
C GLN A 182 -11.43 11.28 8.67
N TYR A 183 -10.47 11.07 7.76
CA TYR A 183 -9.07 11.35 8.03
C TYR A 183 -8.83 12.84 8.33
N GLU A 184 -9.39 13.76 7.53
CA GLU A 184 -9.28 15.19 7.80
C GLU A 184 -9.87 15.57 9.16
N ARG A 185 -11.06 15.09 9.47
CA ARG A 185 -11.73 15.35 10.76
C ARG A 185 -10.89 14.90 11.95
N GLU A 186 -10.32 13.71 11.90
CA GLU A 186 -9.49 13.17 13.00
C GLU A 186 -8.14 13.91 13.10
N LEU A 187 -7.50 14.21 11.95
CA LEU A 187 -6.27 15.00 11.90
C LEU A 187 -6.46 16.37 12.55
N ARG A 188 -7.55 17.08 12.21
CA ARG A 188 -7.83 18.41 12.79
C ARG A 188 -8.01 18.37 14.31
N LYS A 189 -8.64 17.31 14.87
CA LYS A 189 -8.76 17.12 16.32
C LYS A 189 -7.39 16.95 17.00
N ILE A 190 -6.49 16.20 16.37
CA ILE A 190 -5.13 15.97 16.88
C ILE A 190 -4.35 17.27 16.93
N VAL A 191 -4.39 18.05 15.85
CA VAL A 191 -3.64 19.33 15.73
C VAL A 191 -4.14 20.39 16.72
N ILE A 192 -5.45 20.44 17.02
CA ILE A 192 -6.01 21.41 17.97
C ILE A 192 -5.58 21.08 19.42
N ASN A 193 -5.31 19.80 19.72
CA ASN A 193 -4.99 19.33 21.07
C ASN A 193 -3.47 19.19 21.33
N SER A 194 -2.63 19.51 20.35
CA SER A 194 -1.16 19.48 20.42
C SER A 194 -0.59 20.87 20.64
#